data_0ad310ded4de6837925af41deb05e3b8
#
_entry.id   0ad310ded4de6837925af41deb05e3b8
#
_cell.length_a   1.000
_cell.length_b   1.000
_cell.length_c   1.000
_cell.angle_alpha   90.00
_cell.angle_beta   90.00
_cell.angle_gamma   90.00
#
_symmetry.space_group_name_H-M   'P 1'
#
loop_
_entity.id
_entity.type
_entity.pdbx_description
1 polymer ?
#
loop_
_entity_poly.entity_id
_entity_poly.type
_entity_poly.pdbx_seq_one_letter_code
_entity_poly.pdbx_strand_id
1 'polypeptide(L)'
;MGMPQKDAVIPEDAPNELLLDKHVDFIATYGKTKATEFDYSVSEFLRINGIYWSLTALDIMNARHKLPDSPDQLMEFVLSCYHRDSGGFGPSPPV
;
A
#
# COMPACT_ATOMS: atom_id res chain seq x y z
N MET A 1 7.29 -6.77 23.59
CA MET A 1 8.07 -7.99 23.62
C MET A 1 7.93 -8.76 22.32
N GLY A 2 9.00 -8.97 21.60
CA GLY A 2 8.95 -9.71 20.35
C GLY A 2 9.02 -11.22 20.58
N MET A 3 8.53 -11.97 19.60
CA MET A 3 8.73 -13.41 19.59
C MET A 3 10.19 -13.73 19.24
N PRO A 4 10.75 -14.83 19.77
CA PRO A 4 12.09 -15.24 19.37
C PRO A 4 12.15 -15.45 17.86
N GLN A 5 13.17 -14.89 17.22
CA GLN A 5 13.39 -15.11 15.81
C GLN A 5 14.05 -16.47 15.60
N LYS A 6 13.58 -17.18 14.60
CA LYS A 6 14.18 -18.43 14.17
C LYS A 6 14.70 -18.27 12.76
N ASP A 7 15.83 -18.89 12.49
CA ASP A 7 16.32 -18.94 11.12
C ASP A 7 15.34 -19.73 10.24
N ALA A 8 15.02 -19.15 9.10
CA ALA A 8 14.16 -19.82 8.15
C ALA A 8 15.03 -20.63 7.18
N VAL A 9 14.61 -21.86 6.90
CA VAL A 9 15.26 -22.67 5.88
C VAL A 9 14.64 -22.33 4.54
N ILE A 10 15.45 -21.83 3.62
CA ILE A 10 14.98 -21.49 2.29
C ILE A 10 14.83 -22.78 1.47
N PRO A 11 13.64 -23.08 0.92
CA PRO A 11 13.46 -24.26 0.08
C PRO A 11 14.37 -24.23 -1.15
N GLU A 12 14.78 -25.41 -1.62
CA GLU A 12 15.66 -25.51 -2.78
C GLU A 12 14.99 -24.94 -4.06
N ASP A 13 13.66 -25.04 -4.13
CA ASP A 13 12.88 -24.54 -5.27
C ASP A 13 12.47 -23.06 -5.13
N ALA A 14 12.95 -22.39 -4.10
CA ALA A 14 12.65 -20.96 -3.94
C ALA A 14 13.26 -20.15 -5.09
N PRO A 15 12.55 -19.12 -5.58
CA PRO A 15 13.11 -18.25 -6.61
C PRO A 15 14.38 -17.58 -6.13
N ASN A 16 15.37 -17.44 -6.99
CA ASN A 16 16.62 -16.77 -6.68
C ASN A 16 16.69 -15.36 -7.29
N GLU A 17 15.55 -14.83 -7.71
CA GLU A 17 15.45 -13.48 -8.27
C GLU A 17 14.25 -12.76 -7.67
N LEU A 18 14.24 -11.44 -7.74
CA LEU A 18 13.13 -10.62 -7.28
C LEU A 18 11.96 -10.77 -8.26
N LEU A 19 10.80 -11.16 -7.75
CA LEU A 19 9.60 -11.37 -8.55
C LEU A 19 8.87 -10.04 -8.76
N LEU A 20 9.44 -9.17 -9.58
CA LEU A 20 8.93 -7.80 -9.77
C LEU A 20 7.47 -7.77 -10.19
N ASP A 21 7.10 -8.59 -11.18
CA ASP A 21 5.72 -8.58 -11.69
C ASP A 21 4.71 -8.95 -10.63
N LYS A 22 5.02 -9.90 -9.77
CA LYS A 22 4.14 -10.29 -8.67
C LYS A 22 3.99 -9.18 -7.64
N HIS A 23 5.07 -8.49 -7.33
CA HIS A 23 5.01 -7.36 -6.39
C HIS A 23 4.22 -6.20 -6.98
N VAL A 24 4.40 -5.90 -8.25
CA VAL A 24 3.64 -4.86 -8.94
C VAL A 24 2.15 -5.19 -8.92
N ASP A 25 1.78 -6.43 -9.28
CA ASP A 25 0.38 -6.85 -9.28
C ASP A 25 -0.24 -6.77 -7.88
N PHE A 26 0.50 -7.21 -6.87
CA PHE A 26 0.03 -7.13 -5.48
C PHE A 26 -0.27 -5.68 -5.09
N ILE A 27 0.66 -4.77 -5.36
CA ILE A 27 0.50 -3.37 -5.00
C ILE A 27 -0.65 -2.74 -5.79
N ALA A 28 -0.72 -2.98 -7.09
CA ALA A 28 -1.73 -2.37 -7.95
C ALA A 28 -3.14 -2.82 -7.59
N THR A 29 -3.29 -4.03 -7.07
CA THR A 29 -4.61 -4.59 -6.74
C THR A 29 -4.96 -4.49 -5.25
N TYR A 30 -4.00 -4.14 -4.39
CA TYR A 30 -4.18 -4.17 -2.95
C TYR A 30 -5.38 -3.36 -2.48
N GLY A 31 -5.54 -2.15 -3.01
CA GLY A 31 -6.64 -1.27 -2.62
C GLY A 31 -8.01 -1.75 -3.09
N LYS A 32 -8.05 -2.67 -4.04
CA LYS A 32 -9.30 -3.22 -4.57
C LYS A 32 -9.71 -4.52 -3.89
N THR A 33 -8.73 -5.23 -3.35
CA THR A 33 -8.97 -6.53 -2.73
C THR A 33 -9.31 -6.32 -1.27
N LYS A 34 -10.59 -6.08 -1.02
CA LYS A 34 -11.11 -6.05 0.35
C LYS A 34 -11.53 -7.48 0.68
N ALA A 35 -10.64 -8.22 1.31
CA ALA A 35 -10.96 -9.59 1.69
C ALA A 35 -12.18 -9.63 2.60
N THR A 36 -12.28 -8.68 3.54
CA THR A 36 -13.44 -8.53 4.40
C THR A 36 -13.58 -7.05 4.80
N GLU A 37 -14.79 -6.66 5.24
CA GLU A 37 -14.99 -5.33 5.82
C GLU A 37 -14.12 -5.13 7.06
N PHE A 38 -13.88 -6.20 7.81
CA PHE A 38 -13.03 -6.15 8.99
C PHE A 38 -11.60 -5.75 8.61
N ASP A 39 -11.02 -6.42 7.62
CA ASP A 39 -9.66 -6.10 7.15
C ASP A 39 -9.56 -4.67 6.68
N TYR A 40 -10.58 -4.20 5.97
CA TYR A 40 -10.65 -2.83 5.49
C TYR A 40 -10.68 -1.84 6.65
N SER A 41 -11.50 -2.12 7.66
CA SER A 41 -11.65 -1.23 8.81
C SER A 41 -10.40 -1.16 9.65
N VAL A 42 -9.73 -2.29 9.90
CA VAL A 42 -8.52 -2.30 10.73
C VAL A 42 -7.32 -1.65 10.05
N SER A 43 -7.32 -1.54 8.73
CA SER A 43 -6.25 -0.89 7.97
C SER A 43 -6.56 0.54 7.57
N GLU A 44 -7.73 1.06 7.94
CA GLU A 44 -8.16 2.40 7.52
C GLU A 44 -7.18 3.49 7.93
N PHE A 45 -6.63 3.38 9.13
CA PHE A 45 -5.70 4.37 9.64
C PHE A 45 -4.36 4.42 8.90
N LEU A 46 -4.11 3.48 8.00
CA LEU A 46 -2.88 3.41 7.22
C LEU A 46 -3.06 3.76 5.74
N ARG A 47 -4.24 4.20 5.33
CA ARG A 47 -4.52 4.41 3.91
C ARG A 47 -3.61 5.42 3.24
N ILE A 48 -3.42 6.57 3.85
CA ILE A 48 -2.57 7.58 3.24
C ILE A 48 -1.11 7.15 3.24
N ASN A 49 -0.69 6.44 4.29
CA ASN A 49 0.64 5.82 4.33
C ASN A 49 0.77 4.79 3.22
N GLY A 50 -0.27 4.00 2.99
CA GLY A 50 -0.30 3.00 1.92
C GLY A 50 -0.11 3.61 0.54
N ILE A 51 -0.69 4.79 0.28
CA ILE A 51 -0.49 5.50 -0.97
C ILE A 51 0.98 5.88 -1.14
N TYR A 52 1.59 6.42 -0.09
CA TYR A 52 3.00 6.79 -0.14
C TYR A 52 3.89 5.57 -0.42
N TRP A 53 3.70 4.50 0.35
CA TRP A 53 4.49 3.29 0.19
C TRP A 53 4.30 2.65 -1.19
N SER A 54 3.05 2.59 -1.66
CA SER A 54 2.73 1.99 -2.95
C SER A 54 3.32 2.78 -4.10
N LEU A 55 3.17 4.10 -4.10
CA LEU A 55 3.73 4.94 -5.16
C LEU A 55 5.24 4.87 -5.18
N THR A 56 5.88 4.89 -4.01
CA THR A 56 7.33 4.79 -3.91
C THR A 56 7.82 3.45 -4.47
N ALA A 57 7.18 2.36 -4.07
CA ALA A 57 7.57 1.04 -4.54
C ALA A 57 7.37 0.90 -6.05
N LEU A 58 6.25 1.37 -6.58
CA LEU A 58 5.99 1.31 -8.01
C LEU A 58 6.96 2.17 -8.82
N ASP A 59 7.35 3.33 -8.29
CA ASP A 59 8.34 4.16 -8.95
C ASP A 59 9.71 3.48 -9.01
N ILE A 60 10.12 2.85 -7.92
CA ILE A 60 11.38 2.11 -7.88
C ILE A 60 11.36 0.96 -8.91
N MET A 61 10.22 0.30 -9.07
CA MET A 61 10.05 -0.78 -10.03
C MET A 61 9.70 -0.30 -11.43
N ASN A 62 9.64 1.01 -11.66
CA ASN A 62 9.24 1.63 -12.92
C ASN A 62 7.89 1.12 -13.42
N ALA A 63 6.93 1.02 -12.53
CA ALA A 63 5.63 0.40 -12.80
C ALA A 63 4.44 1.24 -12.35
N ARG A 64 4.60 2.56 -12.17
CA ARG A 64 3.50 3.44 -11.75
C ARG A 64 2.30 3.35 -12.70
N HIS A 65 2.56 3.12 -13.98
CA HIS A 65 1.50 3.00 -15.00
C HIS A 65 0.57 1.80 -14.78
N LYS A 66 0.95 0.88 -13.92
CA LYS A 66 0.11 -0.28 -13.58
C LYS A 66 -0.97 0.05 -12.55
N LEU A 67 -0.90 1.21 -11.89
CA LEU A 67 -1.96 1.61 -10.98
C LEU A 67 -3.25 1.87 -11.74
N PRO A 68 -4.38 1.31 -11.24
CA PRO A 68 -5.68 1.57 -11.88
C PRO A 68 -6.18 2.98 -11.70
N ASP A 69 -5.77 3.64 -10.62
CA ASP A 69 -6.21 5.00 -10.32
C ASP A 69 -5.36 6.01 -11.08
N SER A 70 -6.00 7.05 -11.62
CA SER A 70 -5.29 8.14 -12.28
C SER A 70 -4.58 9.01 -11.24
N PRO A 71 -3.54 9.76 -11.64
CA PRO A 71 -2.92 10.73 -10.73
C PRO A 71 -3.91 11.71 -10.14
N ASP A 72 -4.91 12.14 -10.90
CA ASP A 72 -5.94 13.07 -10.42
C ASP A 72 -6.80 12.43 -9.33
N GLN A 73 -7.16 11.16 -9.47
CA GLN A 73 -7.92 10.43 -8.46
C GLN A 73 -7.13 10.29 -7.17
N LEU A 74 -5.84 9.97 -7.27
CA LEU A 74 -4.97 9.86 -6.10
C LEU A 74 -4.81 11.20 -5.40
N MET A 75 -4.62 12.28 -6.16
CA MET A 75 -4.51 13.62 -5.61
C MET A 75 -5.80 14.04 -4.91
N GLU A 76 -6.94 13.74 -5.51
CA GLU A 76 -8.24 14.04 -4.93
C GLU A 76 -8.41 13.34 -3.58
N PHE A 77 -8.02 12.07 -3.48
CA PHE A 77 -8.08 11.34 -2.22
C PHE A 77 -7.16 11.96 -1.18
N VAL A 78 -5.91 12.26 -1.55
CA VAL A 78 -4.93 12.84 -0.63
C VAL A 78 -5.44 14.18 -0.10
N LEU A 79 -5.98 15.03 -0.98
CA LEU A 79 -6.53 16.32 -0.58
C LEU A 79 -7.75 16.17 0.31
N SER A 80 -8.55 15.13 0.11
CA SER A 80 -9.71 14.86 0.97
C SER A 80 -9.31 14.48 2.39
N CYS A 81 -8.07 14.05 2.60
CA CYS A 81 -7.55 13.70 3.93
C CYS A 81 -6.96 14.91 4.67
N TYR A 82 -6.95 16.08 4.05
CA TYR A 82 -6.41 17.30 4.64
C TYR A 82 -7.35 17.84 5.71
N HIS A 83 -6.80 18.15 6.87
CA HIS A 83 -7.53 18.74 7.99
C HIS A 83 -7.20 20.21 8.07
N ARG A 84 -8.15 21.05 7.67
CA ARG A 84 -7.94 22.50 7.58
C ARG A 84 -7.55 23.12 8.93
N ASP A 85 -8.17 22.67 10.01
CA ASP A 85 -7.97 23.26 11.34
C ASP A 85 -6.58 22.98 11.90
N SER A 86 -6.07 21.76 11.71
CA SER A 86 -4.74 21.38 12.20
C SER A 86 -3.63 21.67 11.21
N GLY A 87 -3.96 21.76 9.92
CA GLY A 87 -2.98 21.92 8.86
C GLY A 87 -2.30 20.63 8.46
N GLY A 88 -2.70 19.49 9.03
CA GLY A 88 -2.13 18.18 8.73
C GLY A 88 -3.03 17.32 7.88
N PHE A 89 -2.56 16.12 7.57
CA PHE A 89 -3.30 15.11 6.82
C PHE A 89 -3.63 13.94 7.72
N GLY A 90 -4.88 13.47 7.66
CA GLY A 90 -5.28 12.26 8.33
C GLY A 90 -5.05 11.02 7.47
N PRO A 91 -5.23 9.83 8.03
CA PRO A 91 -5.05 8.58 7.27
C PRO A 91 -6.17 8.29 6.28
N SER A 92 -7.31 8.92 6.47
CA SER A 92 -8.49 8.81 5.62
C SER A 92 -9.27 10.11 5.68
N PRO A 93 -10.26 10.33 4.80
CA PRO A 93 -11.08 11.55 4.86
C PRO A 93 -11.77 11.68 6.23
N PRO A 94 -11.90 12.91 6.75
CA PRO A 94 -12.63 13.13 8.01
C PRO A 94 -14.10 12.75 7.84
N VAL A 95 -14.66 12.24 8.91
CA VAL A 95 -16.07 11.83 8.96
C VAL A 95 -16.98 13.04 9.20
#